data_ac08e0c231cb73c4c179f2cb2e736bee
#
_entry.id   ac08e0c231cb73c4c179f2cb2e736bee
#
_cell.length_a   1.000
_cell.length_b   1.000
_cell.length_c   1.000
_cell.angle_alpha   90.00
_cell.angle_beta   90.00
_cell.angle_gamma   90.00
#
_symmetry.space_group_name_H-M   'P 1'
#
loop_
_entity.id
_entity.type
_entity.pdbx_description
1 polymer ?
#
loop_
_entity_poly.entity_id
_entity_poly.type
_entity_poly.pdbx_seq_one_letter_code
_entity_poly.pdbx_strand_id
1 'polypeptide(L)'
;MSRTPLTRPPVVATLVGLLAALGVLAAGCGGSKTTTTTNAQGQTVVSCQITFAKTKFLLHTGIAAGAFYRYIYDPWRAGAFKKGAPGRTKALAKAATSAVLVVHELRIAARDAQCDGPALKALARPMTAAIAAAGALTTLTSLTGGLGSIGTAGAAFDELKSAAAAAGASIKQR
;
A
#
# COMPACT_ATOMS: atom_id res chain seq x y z
N MET A 1 -11.05 35.05 57.11
CA MET A 1 -11.65 33.87 56.47
C MET A 1 -11.23 33.90 54.99
N SER A 2 -10.11 33.26 54.69
CA SER A 2 -9.53 33.22 53.34
C SER A 2 -10.03 31.98 52.58
N ARG A 3 -10.74 32.19 51.45
CA ARG A 3 -11.22 31.14 50.59
C ARG A 3 -10.16 30.83 49.53
N THR A 4 -9.59 29.67 49.60
CA THR A 4 -8.71 29.10 48.54
C THR A 4 -9.53 28.66 47.32
N PRO A 5 -9.20 29.07 46.10
CA PRO A 5 -9.84 28.56 44.89
C PRO A 5 -9.33 27.15 44.53
N LEU A 6 -10.25 26.20 44.41
CA LEU A 6 -10.00 24.87 43.86
C LEU A 6 -9.74 24.97 42.35
N THR A 7 -8.49 24.85 41.97
CA THR A 7 -8.09 24.72 40.56
C THR A 7 -8.43 23.31 40.09
N ARG A 8 -9.44 23.18 39.24
CA ARG A 8 -9.74 21.94 38.51
C ARG A 8 -8.63 21.67 37.47
N PRO A 9 -8.01 20.49 37.42
CA PRO A 9 -7.07 20.16 36.38
C PRO A 9 -7.80 20.07 35.02
N PRO A 10 -7.23 20.58 33.93
CA PRO A 10 -7.88 20.54 32.63
C PRO A 10 -7.91 19.10 32.12
N VAL A 11 -9.10 18.60 31.83
CA VAL A 11 -9.41 17.27 31.31
C VAL A 11 -8.66 16.98 30.02
N VAL A 12 -8.20 18.01 29.32
CA VAL A 12 -7.43 17.95 28.07
C VAL A 12 -6.06 17.31 28.26
N ALA A 13 -5.41 17.48 29.41
CA ALA A 13 -4.08 16.93 29.67
C ALA A 13 -4.09 15.40 29.82
N THR A 14 -5.20 14.81 30.25
CA THR A 14 -5.33 13.36 30.43
C THR A 14 -5.59 12.63 29.12
N LEU A 15 -6.26 13.28 28.15
CA LEU A 15 -6.52 12.69 26.82
C LEU A 15 -5.28 12.63 25.93
N VAL A 16 -4.37 13.62 26.03
CA VAL A 16 -3.12 13.63 25.27
C VAL A 16 -2.16 12.53 25.74
N GLY A 17 -2.16 12.24 27.04
CA GLY A 17 -1.34 11.14 27.59
C GLY A 17 -1.79 9.75 27.14
N LEU A 18 -3.10 9.54 26.96
CA LEU A 18 -3.63 8.23 26.55
C LEU A 18 -3.38 7.94 25.07
N LEU A 19 -3.40 8.97 24.20
CA LEU A 19 -3.09 8.84 22.78
C LEU A 19 -1.60 8.55 22.52
N ALA A 20 -0.69 9.06 23.35
CA ALA A 20 0.73 8.78 23.26
C ALA A 20 1.09 7.33 23.63
N ALA A 21 0.33 6.71 24.55
CA ALA A 21 0.56 5.32 24.98
C ALA A 21 0.09 4.29 23.94
N LEU A 22 -0.91 4.60 23.11
CA LEU A 22 -1.36 3.71 22.02
C LEU A 22 -0.41 3.70 20.80
N GLY A 23 0.41 4.74 20.62
CA GLY A 23 1.37 4.82 19.53
C GLY A 23 2.56 3.85 19.63
N VAL A 24 2.88 3.35 20.83
CA VAL A 24 4.05 2.48 21.07
C VAL A 24 3.75 1.00 20.80
N LEU A 25 2.49 0.57 20.80
CA LEU A 25 2.11 -0.82 20.56
C LEU A 25 2.06 -1.21 19.08
N ALA A 26 2.11 -0.25 18.15
CA ALA A 26 2.17 -0.51 16.71
C ALA A 26 3.59 -0.81 16.19
N ALA A 27 4.62 -0.72 17.02
CA ALA A 27 6.02 -0.96 16.65
C ALA A 27 6.47 -2.44 16.80
N GLY A 28 5.55 -3.35 17.11
CA GLY A 28 5.87 -4.74 17.39
C GLY A 28 5.28 -5.69 16.38
N CYS A 29 5.93 -5.91 15.25
CA CYS A 29 6.05 -7.21 14.58
C CYS A 29 6.77 -7.04 13.23
N GLY A 30 8.00 -7.48 13.16
CA GLY A 30 8.75 -7.65 11.93
C GLY A 30 9.51 -6.41 11.47
N GLY A 31 10.36 -5.86 12.31
CA GLY A 31 11.24 -4.75 11.98
C GLY A 31 12.16 -5.08 10.80
N SER A 32 11.83 -4.57 9.63
CA SER A 32 12.77 -4.43 8.52
C SER A 32 13.79 -3.37 8.93
N LYS A 33 14.96 -3.79 9.39
CA LYS A 33 16.08 -2.86 9.61
C LYS A 33 16.77 -2.63 8.29
N THR A 34 16.49 -1.52 7.65
CA THR A 34 17.25 -1.04 6.50
C THR A 34 18.37 -0.17 7.04
N THR A 35 19.61 -0.63 6.94
CA THR A 35 20.79 0.15 7.28
C THR A 35 21.39 0.68 5.98
N THR A 36 21.41 1.98 5.84
CA THR A 36 22.08 2.67 4.74
C THR A 36 23.51 2.98 5.17
N THR A 37 24.50 2.35 4.53
CA THR A 37 25.93 2.63 4.74
C THR A 37 26.53 3.17 3.46
N THR A 38 27.40 4.18 3.60
CA THR A 38 28.21 4.67 2.48
C THR A 38 29.53 3.90 2.49
N ASN A 39 29.87 3.21 1.39
CA ASN A 39 31.14 2.51 1.28
C ASN A 39 32.29 3.51 1.06
N ALA A 40 33.54 3.03 1.13
CA ALA A 40 34.75 3.85 0.95
C ALA A 40 34.84 4.54 -0.42
N GLN A 41 34.03 4.11 -1.41
CA GLN A 41 33.91 4.68 -2.76
C GLN A 41 32.79 5.72 -2.88
N GLY A 42 32.16 6.14 -1.75
CA GLY A 42 31.06 7.10 -1.75
C GLY A 42 29.72 6.55 -2.24
N GLN A 43 29.60 5.24 -2.47
CA GLN A 43 28.37 4.62 -2.91
C GLN A 43 27.48 4.29 -1.71
N THR A 44 26.22 4.64 -1.81
CA THR A 44 25.21 4.28 -0.82
C THR A 44 24.85 2.82 -0.96
N VAL A 45 25.27 1.99 -0.01
CA VAL A 45 24.89 0.57 0.06
C VAL A 45 23.74 0.42 1.04
N VAL A 46 22.58 0.00 0.53
CA VAL A 46 21.44 -0.34 1.35
C VAL A 46 21.57 -1.80 1.77
N SER A 47 21.95 -2.03 3.02
CA SER A 47 21.94 -3.35 3.63
C SER A 47 20.55 -3.62 4.19
N CYS A 48 19.88 -4.59 3.62
CA CYS A 48 18.56 -5.03 4.06
C CYS A 48 18.67 -6.28 4.93
N GLN A 49 18.12 -6.21 6.12
CA GLN A 49 17.90 -7.38 6.98
C GLN A 49 16.41 -7.68 7.05
N ILE A 50 15.82 -8.13 5.95
CA ILE A 50 14.43 -8.60 5.93
C ILE A 50 14.43 -10.11 5.83
N THR A 51 14.11 -10.75 6.94
CA THR A 51 13.88 -12.20 6.95
C THR A 51 12.64 -12.51 6.09
N PHE A 52 12.76 -13.49 5.18
CA PHE A 52 11.68 -13.90 4.26
C PHE A 52 11.19 -12.77 3.32
N ALA A 53 12.09 -11.95 2.78
CA ALA A 53 11.74 -10.86 1.88
C ALA A 53 10.86 -11.31 0.69
N LYS A 54 11.20 -12.42 0.04
CA LYS A 54 10.41 -13.01 -1.05
C LYS A 54 8.99 -13.38 -0.60
N THR A 55 8.83 -14.01 0.56
CA THR A 55 7.51 -14.39 1.09
C THR A 55 6.66 -13.16 1.40
N LYS A 56 7.25 -12.12 2.00
CA LYS A 56 6.58 -10.85 2.29
C LYS A 56 6.20 -10.14 0.99
N PHE A 57 7.10 -10.07 0.03
CA PHE A 57 6.81 -9.55 -1.31
C PHE A 57 5.59 -10.23 -1.93
N LEU A 58 5.55 -11.56 -1.95
CA LEU A 58 4.44 -12.33 -2.51
C LEU A 58 3.13 -12.09 -1.74
N LEU A 59 3.20 -11.98 -0.41
CA LEU A 59 2.04 -11.71 0.42
C LEU A 59 1.44 -10.34 0.09
N HIS A 60 2.25 -9.28 0.15
CA HIS A 60 1.79 -7.91 -0.06
C HIS A 60 1.33 -7.70 -1.51
N THR A 61 2.05 -8.23 -2.49
CA THR A 61 1.62 -8.15 -3.90
C THR A 61 0.35 -8.96 -4.14
N GLY A 62 0.19 -10.11 -3.49
CA GLY A 62 -1.03 -10.93 -3.57
C GLY A 62 -2.26 -10.22 -3.00
N ILE A 63 -2.12 -9.53 -1.85
CA ILE A 63 -3.18 -8.71 -1.25
C ILE A 63 -3.53 -7.55 -2.18
N ALA A 64 -2.54 -6.83 -2.70
CA ALA A 64 -2.76 -5.73 -3.64
C ALA A 64 -3.50 -6.18 -4.90
N ALA A 65 -3.06 -7.27 -5.52
CA ALA A 65 -3.70 -7.83 -6.71
C ALA A 65 -5.14 -8.29 -6.42
N GLY A 66 -5.36 -9.02 -5.31
CA GLY A 66 -6.69 -9.45 -4.90
C GLY A 66 -7.65 -8.29 -4.67
N ALA A 67 -7.21 -7.25 -3.97
CA ALA A 67 -8.02 -6.06 -3.73
C ALA A 67 -8.31 -5.29 -5.03
N PHE A 68 -7.33 -5.15 -5.91
CA PHE A 68 -7.48 -4.49 -7.21
C PHE A 68 -8.52 -5.20 -8.09
N TYR A 69 -8.35 -6.50 -8.33
CA TYR A 69 -9.26 -7.22 -9.21
C TYR A 69 -10.66 -7.30 -8.62
N ARG A 70 -10.82 -7.66 -7.35
CA ARG A 70 -12.13 -7.87 -6.73
C ARG A 70 -12.97 -6.60 -6.58
N TYR A 71 -12.34 -5.46 -6.26
CA TYR A 71 -13.08 -4.25 -5.88
C TYR A 71 -12.99 -3.12 -6.89
N ILE A 72 -12.07 -3.22 -7.86
CA ILE A 72 -11.86 -2.17 -8.86
C ILE A 72 -12.07 -2.73 -10.27
N TYR A 73 -11.30 -3.71 -10.69
CA TYR A 73 -11.26 -4.18 -12.07
C TYR A 73 -12.52 -4.96 -12.49
N ASP A 74 -12.93 -5.96 -11.71
CA ASP A 74 -14.09 -6.77 -12.02
C ASP A 74 -15.41 -5.96 -11.97
N PRO A 75 -15.65 -5.09 -10.94
CA PRO A 75 -16.80 -4.19 -10.95
C PRO A 75 -16.80 -3.21 -12.12
N TRP A 76 -15.62 -2.72 -12.53
CA TRP A 76 -15.50 -1.87 -13.71
C TRP A 76 -15.88 -2.61 -14.99
N ARG A 77 -15.35 -3.81 -15.21
CA ARG A 77 -15.72 -4.65 -16.34
C ARG A 77 -17.22 -5.00 -16.37
N ALA A 78 -17.81 -5.25 -15.22
CA ALA A 78 -19.25 -5.49 -15.06
C ALA A 78 -20.10 -4.22 -15.25
N GLY A 79 -19.48 -3.04 -15.46
CA GLY A 79 -20.20 -1.79 -15.67
C GLY A 79 -20.78 -1.16 -14.40
N ALA A 80 -20.38 -1.63 -13.21
CA ALA A 80 -20.89 -1.11 -11.93
C ALA A 80 -20.59 0.38 -11.69
N PHE A 81 -19.65 0.94 -12.44
CA PHE A 81 -19.27 2.36 -12.35
C PHE A 81 -19.95 3.25 -13.41
N LYS A 82 -20.73 2.68 -14.31
CA LYS A 82 -21.48 3.45 -15.33
C LYS A 82 -22.54 4.34 -14.68
N LYS A 83 -22.83 5.48 -15.32
CA LYS A 83 -23.90 6.38 -14.88
C LYS A 83 -25.23 5.60 -14.89
N GLY A 84 -25.99 5.66 -13.80
CA GLY A 84 -27.25 4.93 -13.64
C GLY A 84 -27.14 3.48 -13.18
N ALA A 85 -25.92 2.92 -13.01
CA ALA A 85 -25.77 1.56 -12.50
C ALA A 85 -26.29 1.43 -11.06
N PRO A 86 -27.05 0.37 -10.73
CA PRO A 86 -27.52 0.13 -9.36
C PRO A 86 -26.36 0.01 -8.39
N GLY A 87 -26.42 0.71 -7.26
CA GLY A 87 -25.38 0.67 -6.24
C GLY A 87 -24.04 1.31 -6.63
N ARG A 88 -23.99 2.10 -7.70
CA ARG A 88 -22.78 2.78 -8.20
C ARG A 88 -22.00 3.52 -7.13
N THR A 89 -22.66 4.30 -6.29
CA THR A 89 -22.00 5.07 -5.21
C THR A 89 -21.25 4.14 -4.23
N LYS A 90 -21.89 3.05 -3.83
CA LYS A 90 -21.29 2.04 -2.95
C LYS A 90 -20.11 1.33 -3.64
N ALA A 91 -20.24 1.01 -4.92
CA ALA A 91 -19.17 0.39 -5.70
C ALA A 91 -17.95 1.31 -5.83
N LEU A 92 -18.17 2.60 -6.13
CA LEU A 92 -17.11 3.61 -6.21
C LEU A 92 -16.42 3.85 -4.87
N ALA A 93 -17.18 3.92 -3.77
CA ALA A 93 -16.60 4.08 -2.43
C ALA A 93 -15.70 2.89 -2.07
N LYS A 94 -16.13 1.66 -2.36
CA LYS A 94 -15.29 0.45 -2.18
C LYS A 94 -14.05 0.49 -3.05
N ALA A 95 -14.16 0.89 -4.31
CA ALA A 95 -13.03 0.99 -5.23
C ALA A 95 -12.01 2.02 -4.74
N ALA A 96 -12.45 3.20 -4.30
CA ALA A 96 -11.57 4.25 -3.79
C ALA A 96 -10.78 3.79 -2.54
N THR A 97 -11.47 3.17 -1.56
CA THR A 97 -10.82 2.61 -0.37
C THR A 97 -9.83 1.52 -0.74
N SER A 98 -10.22 0.64 -1.68
CA SER A 98 -9.33 -0.45 -2.14
C SER A 98 -8.12 0.09 -2.89
N ALA A 99 -8.23 1.18 -3.65
CA ALA A 99 -7.11 1.79 -4.35
C ALA A 99 -6.03 2.29 -3.36
N VAL A 100 -6.43 2.88 -2.23
CA VAL A 100 -5.49 3.29 -1.17
C VAL A 100 -4.77 2.07 -0.59
N LEU A 101 -5.50 0.98 -0.29
CA LEU A 101 -4.91 -0.27 0.19
C LEU A 101 -3.93 -0.84 -0.83
N VAL A 102 -4.31 -0.89 -2.10
CA VAL A 102 -3.46 -1.39 -3.20
C VAL A 102 -2.14 -0.64 -3.26
N VAL A 103 -2.17 0.70 -3.23
CA VAL A 103 -0.95 1.52 -3.23
C VAL A 103 -0.08 1.25 -2.00
N HIS A 104 -0.71 1.12 -0.82
CA HIS A 104 0.00 0.83 0.42
C HIS A 104 0.74 -0.51 0.34
N GLU A 105 0.05 -1.57 -0.05
CA GLU A 105 0.60 -2.92 -0.14
C GLU A 105 1.71 -3.01 -1.20
N LEU A 106 1.52 -2.39 -2.38
CA LEU A 106 2.54 -2.36 -3.42
C LEU A 106 3.82 -1.62 -2.98
N ARG A 107 3.69 -0.55 -2.17
CA ARG A 107 4.86 0.15 -1.63
C ARG A 107 5.63 -0.69 -0.63
N ILE A 108 4.94 -1.49 0.18
CA ILE A 108 5.59 -2.45 1.09
C ILE A 108 6.29 -3.53 0.27
N ALA A 109 5.59 -4.14 -0.70
CA ALA A 109 6.17 -5.14 -1.59
C ALA A 109 7.40 -4.63 -2.35
N ALA A 110 7.39 -3.37 -2.81
CA ALA A 110 8.53 -2.76 -3.47
C ALA A 110 9.77 -2.68 -2.56
N ARG A 111 9.58 -2.37 -1.28
CA ARG A 111 10.67 -2.38 -0.29
C ARG A 111 11.19 -3.78 -0.04
N ASP A 112 10.30 -4.76 0.08
CA ASP A 112 10.68 -6.15 0.28
C ASP A 112 11.47 -6.70 -0.92
N ALA A 113 11.06 -6.35 -2.15
CA ALA A 113 11.75 -6.73 -3.37
C ALA A 113 13.20 -6.18 -3.45
N GLN A 114 13.46 -5.00 -2.90
CA GLN A 114 14.80 -4.41 -2.87
C GLN A 114 15.74 -5.17 -1.93
N CYS A 115 15.21 -5.90 -0.97
CA CYS A 115 15.95 -6.61 0.07
C CYS A 115 16.20 -8.09 -0.26
N ASP A 116 15.67 -8.59 -1.36
CA ASP A 116 15.93 -9.94 -1.87
C ASP A 116 16.98 -9.87 -3.00
N GLY A 117 17.31 -11.01 -3.56
CA GLY A 117 18.32 -11.15 -4.61
C GLY A 117 18.03 -10.35 -5.88
N PRO A 118 18.95 -10.41 -6.87
CA PRO A 118 18.87 -9.62 -8.10
C PRO A 118 17.56 -9.86 -8.89
N ALA A 119 16.99 -11.05 -8.79
CA ALA A 119 15.76 -11.41 -9.47
C ALA A 119 14.56 -10.54 -9.04
N LEU A 120 14.39 -10.28 -7.74
CA LEU A 120 13.31 -9.40 -7.27
C LEU A 120 13.65 -7.92 -7.45
N LYS A 121 14.94 -7.54 -7.42
CA LYS A 121 15.36 -6.17 -7.74
C LYS A 121 15.02 -5.78 -9.18
N ALA A 122 15.02 -6.73 -10.11
CA ALA A 122 14.59 -6.50 -11.49
C ALA A 122 13.10 -6.08 -11.60
N LEU A 123 12.29 -6.36 -10.58
CA LEU A 123 10.89 -5.96 -10.52
C LEU A 123 10.67 -4.47 -10.18
N ALA A 124 11.72 -3.72 -9.88
CA ALA A 124 11.60 -2.30 -9.49
C ALA A 124 10.81 -1.48 -10.51
N ARG A 125 11.03 -1.71 -11.81
CA ARG A 125 10.35 -0.99 -12.90
C ARG A 125 8.86 -1.33 -12.99
N PRO A 126 8.42 -2.59 -13.12
CA PRO A 126 7.01 -2.94 -13.15
C PRO A 126 6.30 -2.61 -11.83
N MET A 127 6.97 -2.67 -10.69
CA MET A 127 6.43 -2.22 -9.41
C MET A 127 6.14 -0.73 -9.39
N THR A 128 7.06 0.09 -9.87
CA THR A 128 6.86 1.56 -9.96
C THR A 128 5.69 1.88 -10.88
N ALA A 129 5.57 1.22 -12.02
CA ALA A 129 4.47 1.38 -12.94
C ALA A 129 3.12 1.00 -12.30
N ALA A 130 3.06 -0.14 -11.61
CA ALA A 130 1.86 -0.59 -10.90
C ALA A 130 1.46 0.37 -9.76
N ILE A 131 2.43 0.88 -8.99
CA ILE A 131 2.17 1.88 -7.92
C ILE A 131 1.63 3.18 -8.50
N ALA A 132 2.22 3.68 -9.60
CA ALA A 132 1.77 4.92 -10.24
C ALA A 132 0.35 4.76 -10.82
N ALA A 133 0.09 3.65 -11.52
CA ALA A 133 -1.22 3.36 -12.08
C ALA A 133 -2.29 3.17 -11.00
N ALA A 134 -1.98 2.46 -9.89
CA ALA A 134 -2.87 2.34 -8.75
C ALA A 134 -3.08 3.68 -8.02
N GLY A 135 -2.04 4.52 -7.95
CA GLY A 135 -2.12 5.87 -7.38
C GLY A 135 -3.12 6.77 -8.10
N ALA A 136 -3.18 6.68 -9.43
CA ALA A 136 -4.17 7.41 -10.22
C ALA A 136 -5.62 7.02 -9.89
N LEU A 137 -5.84 5.82 -9.32
CA LEU A 137 -7.17 5.34 -8.93
C LEU A 137 -7.64 5.89 -7.57
N THR A 138 -6.76 6.44 -6.75
CA THR A 138 -7.14 7.02 -5.45
C THR A 138 -8.02 8.27 -5.60
N THR A 139 -8.00 8.91 -6.78
CA THR A 139 -8.82 10.08 -7.13
C THR A 139 -10.12 9.71 -7.85
N LEU A 140 -10.52 8.44 -7.90
CA LEU A 140 -11.76 7.96 -8.55
C LEU A 140 -13.05 8.59 -8.00
N THR A 141 -13.00 9.28 -6.88
CA THR A 141 -14.13 10.05 -6.34
C THR A 141 -14.52 11.25 -7.20
N SER A 142 -13.61 11.77 -8.01
CA SER A 142 -13.89 12.77 -9.04
C SER A 142 -14.25 12.09 -10.37
N LEU A 143 -15.51 11.91 -10.59
CA LEU A 143 -16.27 11.03 -11.48
C LEU A 143 -16.06 11.16 -13.00
N THR A 144 -15.12 11.92 -13.51
CA THR A 144 -15.03 12.25 -14.95
C THR A 144 -13.77 11.75 -15.66
N GLY A 145 -12.68 11.39 -14.96
CA GLY A 145 -11.40 11.05 -15.60
C GLY A 145 -10.84 9.65 -15.27
N GLY A 146 -11.34 9.01 -14.21
CA GLY A 146 -10.65 7.84 -13.63
C GLY A 146 -10.94 6.47 -14.27
N LEU A 147 -12.01 6.32 -15.04
CA LEU A 147 -12.40 5.00 -15.56
C LEU A 147 -11.43 4.45 -16.61
N GLY A 148 -10.80 5.32 -17.40
CA GLY A 148 -9.75 4.92 -18.35
C GLY A 148 -8.48 4.42 -17.63
N SER A 149 -8.16 4.99 -16.49
CA SER A 149 -6.99 4.60 -15.68
C SER A 149 -7.10 3.18 -15.11
N ILE A 150 -8.32 2.62 -14.99
CA ILE A 150 -8.52 1.24 -14.49
C ILE A 150 -7.95 0.23 -15.46
N GLY A 151 -8.16 0.42 -16.77
CA GLY A 151 -7.57 -0.43 -17.80
C GLY A 151 -6.04 -0.39 -17.78
N THR A 152 -5.47 0.82 -17.66
CA THR A 152 -4.02 1.03 -17.54
C THR A 152 -3.46 0.35 -16.29
N ALA A 153 -4.16 0.44 -15.15
CA ALA A 153 -3.74 -0.24 -13.94
C ALA A 153 -3.82 -1.76 -14.11
N GLY A 154 -4.85 -2.29 -14.79
CA GLY A 154 -4.95 -3.71 -15.13
C GLY A 154 -3.73 -4.20 -15.91
N ALA A 155 -3.37 -3.50 -16.98
CA ALA A 155 -2.18 -3.82 -17.78
C ALA A 155 -0.89 -3.80 -16.94
N ALA A 156 -0.71 -2.80 -16.08
CA ALA A 156 0.46 -2.71 -15.20
C ALA A 156 0.52 -3.85 -14.18
N PHE A 157 -0.62 -4.32 -13.67
CA PHE A 157 -0.68 -5.50 -12.81
C PHE A 157 -0.35 -6.79 -13.57
N ASP A 158 -0.81 -6.94 -14.79
CA ASP A 158 -0.50 -8.12 -15.62
C ASP A 158 0.99 -8.16 -15.99
N GLU A 159 1.60 -7.01 -16.30
CA GLU A 159 3.05 -6.91 -16.50
C GLU A 159 3.82 -7.28 -15.22
N LEU A 160 3.42 -6.76 -14.07
CA LEU A 160 4.03 -7.09 -12.79
C LEU A 160 3.93 -8.60 -12.48
N LYS A 161 2.77 -9.21 -12.72
CA LYS A 161 2.57 -10.66 -12.53
C LYS A 161 3.48 -11.47 -13.44
N SER A 162 3.58 -11.10 -14.71
CA SER A 162 4.44 -11.77 -15.69
C SER A 162 5.91 -11.65 -15.33
N ALA A 163 6.37 -10.45 -14.96
CA ALA A 163 7.74 -10.21 -14.51
C ALA A 163 8.07 -10.97 -13.23
N ALA A 164 7.15 -11.00 -12.27
CA ALA A 164 7.31 -11.73 -11.01
C ALA A 164 7.40 -13.26 -11.26
N ALA A 165 6.57 -13.79 -12.15
CA ALA A 165 6.63 -15.20 -12.54
C ALA A 165 7.98 -15.56 -13.18
N ALA A 166 8.50 -14.70 -14.06
CA ALA A 166 9.84 -14.86 -14.67
C ALA A 166 10.97 -14.81 -13.62
N ALA A 167 10.78 -14.02 -12.53
CA ALA A 167 11.70 -13.98 -11.40
C ALA A 167 11.50 -15.15 -10.40
N GLY A 168 10.67 -16.15 -10.73
CA GLY A 168 10.36 -17.29 -9.86
C GLY A 168 9.47 -16.92 -8.66
N ALA A 169 8.70 -15.83 -8.76
CA ALA A 169 7.81 -15.32 -7.72
C ALA A 169 6.37 -15.23 -8.26
N SER A 170 5.65 -16.35 -8.34
CA SER A 170 4.27 -16.37 -8.83
C SER A 170 3.31 -15.69 -7.86
N ILE A 171 2.68 -14.61 -8.31
CA ILE A 171 1.68 -13.85 -7.54
C ILE A 171 0.33 -14.54 -7.67
N LYS A 172 -0.20 -15.06 -6.56
CA LYS A 172 -1.56 -15.59 -6.47
C LYS A 172 -2.48 -14.50 -5.93
N GLN A 173 -3.61 -14.29 -6.60
CA GLN A 173 -4.70 -13.44 -6.07
C GLN A 173 -5.33 -14.13 -4.86
N ARG A 174 -5.46 -13.44 -3.75
CA ARG A 174 -6.09 -13.92 -2.52
C ARG A 174 -7.34 -13.10 -2.20
#